data_933b503b42e3ba99a79494cf2b9c468f
#
_entry.id   933b503b42e3ba99a79494cf2b9c468f
#
_cell.length_a   1.000
_cell.length_b   1.000
_cell.length_c   1.000
_cell.angle_alpha   90.00
_cell.angle_beta   90.00
_cell.angle_gamma   90.00
#
_symmetry.space_group_name_H-M   'P 1'
#
loop_
_entity.id
_entity.type
_entity.pdbx_description
1 polymer ?
#
loop_
_entity_poly.entity_id
_entity_poly.type
_entity_poly.pdbx_seq_one_letter_code
_entity_poly.pdbx_strand_id
1 'polypeptide(L)'
;MSEQKPRVAIVGEVLIELAREADGRFRLGYAGDTFNVAVYLARGGIETAFVTALGEDPYSDAVVALATAEGIASDLMLRIRGRLPGLAVLETDGARHSYEWRGEAPVRDLFELPHWGRLAEGLAQAKLVYFSGITLSLYSNVGLGRFLATLEAIRAKGVKIVFDGNFRPRGWRGDLSRARTVFIEALKRVDIALPTYDDEAVLWGDPSPEATVARLQAFGIAEIVVKNGPSSALLAAGGKTELIPVPEVVVPVDSTAAGDGFNAAYIAARLAGERPPQAAGAAHRLAGQVIRHRGALMPRTAVAIH
;
A
#
# COMPACT_ATOMS: atom_id res chain seq x y z
N MET A 1 -12.87 28.07 13.18
CA MET A 1 -12.69 26.64 13.36
C MET A 1 -11.76 26.22 12.22
N SER A 2 -10.51 25.85 12.49
CA SER A 2 -9.64 25.28 11.43
C SER A 2 -10.29 23.98 10.98
N GLU A 3 -10.64 23.87 9.69
CA GLU A 3 -11.03 22.59 9.13
C GLU A 3 -9.88 21.61 9.37
N GLN A 4 -10.13 20.61 10.20
CA GLN A 4 -9.15 19.56 10.47
C GLN A 4 -8.92 18.81 9.16
N LYS A 5 -7.68 18.81 8.67
CA LYS A 5 -7.34 18.10 7.43
C LYS A 5 -7.77 16.64 7.53
N PRO A 6 -8.26 16.03 6.44
CA PRO A 6 -8.69 14.64 6.47
C PRO A 6 -7.50 13.72 6.73
N ARG A 7 -7.48 13.03 7.85
CA ARG A 7 -6.45 12.06 8.23
C ARG A 7 -6.63 10.75 7.43
N VAL A 8 -5.55 10.26 6.86
CA VAL A 8 -5.48 8.94 6.21
C VAL A 8 -4.68 7.99 7.10
N ALA A 9 -5.20 6.80 7.35
CA ALA A 9 -4.47 5.75 8.06
C ALA A 9 -4.02 4.65 7.10
N ILE A 10 -2.74 4.35 7.09
CA ILE A 10 -2.13 3.35 6.23
C ILE A 10 -1.68 2.17 7.09
N VAL A 11 -2.21 0.97 6.81
CA VAL A 11 -1.94 -0.23 7.60
C VAL A 11 -1.00 -1.15 6.84
N GLY A 12 0.13 -1.52 7.45
CA GLY A 12 1.02 -2.50 6.86
C GLY A 12 2.40 -2.57 7.47
N GLU A 13 3.37 -3.06 6.68
CA GLU A 13 4.74 -3.26 7.12
C GLU A 13 5.71 -2.20 6.58
N VAL A 14 6.83 -2.07 7.27
CA VAL A 14 8.05 -1.47 6.77
C VAL A 14 9.20 -2.44 7.05
N LEU A 15 10.05 -2.64 6.05
CA LEU A 15 11.18 -3.55 6.08
C LEU A 15 12.48 -2.76 6.15
N ILE A 16 13.49 -3.34 6.79
CA ILE A 16 14.88 -2.98 6.55
C ILE A 16 15.21 -3.43 5.13
N GLU A 17 15.71 -2.54 4.29
CA GLU A 17 16.10 -2.83 2.92
C GLU A 17 17.62 -2.76 2.78
N LEU A 18 18.24 -3.84 2.29
CA LEU A 18 19.64 -3.88 1.90
C LEU A 18 19.71 -3.97 0.37
N ALA A 19 19.93 -2.85 -0.29
CA ALA A 19 20.06 -2.77 -1.73
C ALA A 19 21.53 -2.93 -2.14
N ARG A 20 21.85 -3.95 -2.96
CA ARG A 20 23.19 -4.17 -3.46
C ARG A 20 23.54 -3.11 -4.50
N GLU A 21 24.69 -2.49 -4.32
CA GLU A 21 25.27 -1.51 -5.25
C GLU A 21 26.27 -2.18 -6.21
N ALA A 22 26.63 -1.48 -7.29
CA ALA A 22 27.50 -2.00 -8.33
C ALA A 22 28.92 -2.38 -7.82
N ASP A 23 29.37 -1.76 -6.74
CA ASP A 23 30.64 -2.05 -6.09
C ASP A 23 30.58 -3.22 -5.09
N GLY A 24 29.42 -3.89 -4.99
CA GLY A 24 29.19 -5.02 -4.10
C GLY A 24 28.82 -4.66 -2.67
N ARG A 25 28.82 -3.38 -2.31
CA ARG A 25 28.32 -2.92 -1.00
C ARG A 25 26.79 -2.96 -0.94
N PHE A 26 26.27 -2.92 0.27
CA PHE A 26 24.83 -2.80 0.50
C PHE A 26 24.50 -1.43 1.08
N ARG A 27 23.54 -0.77 0.45
CA ARG A 27 22.95 0.45 0.99
C ARG A 27 21.77 0.08 1.87
N LEU A 28 21.82 0.53 3.12
CA LEU A 28 20.71 0.41 4.08
C LEU A 28 19.62 1.41 3.74
N GLY A 29 18.39 0.94 3.71
CA GLY A 29 17.19 1.74 3.54
C GLY A 29 16.01 1.14 4.31
N TYR A 30 14.88 1.80 4.19
CA TYR A 30 13.61 1.35 4.77
C TYR A 30 12.51 1.55 3.74
N ALA A 31 11.75 0.50 3.43
CA ALA A 31 10.69 0.53 2.46
C ALA A 31 9.62 -0.54 2.79
N GLY A 32 8.47 -0.38 2.19
CA GLY A 32 7.34 -1.30 2.25
C GLY A 32 6.25 -0.71 1.37
N ASP A 33 5.46 -1.53 0.71
CA ASP A 33 4.45 -1.05 -0.22
C ASP A 33 3.51 -0.01 0.41
N THR A 34 2.97 -0.32 1.57
CA THR A 34 2.10 0.60 2.31
C THR A 34 2.86 1.79 2.90
N PHE A 35 4.11 1.59 3.35
CA PHE A 35 4.94 2.69 3.85
C PHE A 35 5.29 3.68 2.72
N ASN A 36 5.56 3.19 1.51
CA ASN A 36 5.80 4.02 0.33
C ASN A 36 4.57 4.89 0.02
N VAL A 37 3.36 4.31 0.06
CA VAL A 37 2.11 5.06 -0.08
C VAL A 37 2.00 6.15 0.99
N ALA A 38 2.30 5.82 2.26
CA ALA A 38 2.25 6.80 3.35
C ALA A 38 3.21 7.97 3.12
N VAL A 39 4.44 7.70 2.68
CA VAL A 39 5.44 8.74 2.37
C VAL A 39 4.95 9.65 1.24
N TYR A 40 4.47 9.09 0.13
CA TYR A 40 3.98 9.91 -0.99
C TYR A 40 2.74 10.71 -0.63
N LEU A 41 1.82 10.19 0.17
CA LEU A 41 0.68 10.95 0.68
C LEU A 41 1.11 12.12 1.56
N ALA A 42 2.01 11.88 2.50
CA ALA A 42 2.52 12.92 3.40
C ALA A 42 3.26 14.03 2.63
N ARG A 43 4.08 13.65 1.64
CA ARG A 43 4.74 14.59 0.73
C ARG A 43 3.75 15.40 -0.11
N GLY A 44 2.57 14.85 -0.41
CA GLY A 44 1.42 15.52 -1.02
C GLY A 44 0.62 16.39 -0.07
N GLY A 45 1.07 16.58 1.17
CA GLY A 45 0.42 17.42 2.17
C GLY A 45 -0.82 16.81 2.82
N ILE A 46 -1.05 15.49 2.64
CA ILE A 46 -2.13 14.76 3.30
C ILE A 46 -1.70 14.38 4.73
N GLU A 47 -2.55 14.67 5.71
CA GLU A 47 -2.31 14.20 7.09
C GLU A 47 -2.38 12.67 7.13
N THR A 48 -1.22 12.04 7.31
CA THR A 48 -1.05 10.59 7.19
C THR A 48 -0.55 9.98 8.49
N ALA A 49 -1.20 8.91 8.95
CA ALA A 49 -0.73 8.07 10.05
C ALA A 49 -0.35 6.69 9.52
N PHE A 50 0.77 6.15 10.00
CA PHE A 50 1.18 4.80 9.66
C PHE A 50 0.88 3.85 10.82
N VAL A 51 0.16 2.77 10.53
CA VAL A 51 -0.34 1.80 11.50
C VAL A 51 0.45 0.51 11.35
N THR A 52 1.35 0.26 12.29
CA THR A 52 2.27 -0.88 12.25
C THR A 52 2.72 -1.26 13.65
N ALA A 53 3.50 -2.33 13.76
CA ALA A 53 4.25 -2.65 14.96
C ALA A 53 5.74 -2.80 14.61
N LEU A 54 6.60 -2.23 15.46
CA LEU A 54 8.05 -2.19 15.34
C LEU A 54 8.70 -2.76 16.62
N GLY A 55 10.00 -3.04 16.56
CA GLY A 55 10.77 -3.41 17.72
C GLY A 55 11.20 -2.23 18.61
N GLU A 56 11.89 -2.56 19.69
CA GLU A 56 12.64 -1.60 20.51
C GLU A 56 14.13 -1.77 20.21
N ASP A 57 14.54 -1.31 19.02
CA ASP A 57 15.87 -1.49 18.46
C ASP A 57 16.26 -0.29 17.56
N PRO A 58 17.55 -0.10 17.24
CA PRO A 58 18.01 1.06 16.47
C PRO A 58 17.40 1.16 15.05
N TYR A 59 17.04 0.03 14.42
CA TYR A 59 16.46 0.02 13.08
C TYR A 59 15.00 0.46 13.12
N SER A 60 14.26 -0.02 14.12
CA SER A 60 12.89 0.45 14.40
C SER A 60 12.86 1.94 14.76
N ASP A 61 13.86 2.43 15.52
CA ASP A 61 13.99 3.86 15.83
C ASP A 61 14.26 4.68 14.57
N ALA A 62 15.09 4.16 13.66
CA ALA A 62 15.36 4.82 12.37
C ALA A 62 14.10 4.88 11.47
N VAL A 63 13.24 3.85 11.50
CA VAL A 63 11.94 3.88 10.81
C VAL A 63 11.05 4.99 11.37
N VAL A 64 10.93 5.10 12.70
CA VAL A 64 10.14 6.17 13.34
C VAL A 64 10.72 7.55 13.01
N ALA A 65 12.05 7.70 13.02
CA ALA A 65 12.72 8.95 12.65
C ALA A 65 12.45 9.31 11.17
N LEU A 66 12.52 8.34 10.27
CA LEU A 66 12.19 8.53 8.85
C LEU A 66 10.72 8.95 8.68
N ALA A 67 9.78 8.26 9.32
CA ALA A 67 8.36 8.61 9.27
C ALA A 67 8.12 10.04 9.76
N THR A 68 8.73 10.42 10.88
CA THR A 68 8.65 11.77 11.43
C THR A 68 9.22 12.81 10.46
N ALA A 69 10.40 12.55 9.87
CA ALA A 69 11.01 13.43 8.88
C ALA A 69 10.14 13.61 7.62
N GLU A 70 9.37 12.59 7.25
CA GLU A 70 8.40 12.65 6.15
C GLU A 70 7.04 13.26 6.55
N GLY A 71 6.85 13.61 7.82
CA GLY A 71 5.60 14.20 8.32
C GLY A 71 4.49 13.18 8.56
N ILE A 72 4.84 11.91 8.71
CA ILE A 72 3.90 10.82 9.00
C ILE A 72 3.72 10.70 10.51
N ALA A 73 2.47 10.70 10.98
CA ALA A 73 2.16 10.49 12.38
C ALA A 73 2.46 9.06 12.83
N SER A 74 3.15 8.94 13.97
CA SER A 74 3.63 7.66 14.53
C SER A 74 2.84 7.19 15.77
N ASP A 75 1.77 7.87 16.13
CA ASP A 75 0.93 7.57 17.30
C ASP A 75 0.24 6.18 17.25
N LEU A 76 0.17 5.60 16.05
CA LEU A 76 -0.35 4.25 15.79
C LEU A 76 0.77 3.24 15.45
N MET A 77 2.03 3.58 15.65
CA MET A 77 3.16 2.66 15.56
C MET A 77 3.41 2.04 16.93
N LEU A 78 3.02 0.78 17.10
CA LEU A 78 3.24 0.06 18.35
C LEU A 78 4.70 -0.40 18.47
N ARG A 79 5.19 -0.55 19.71
CA ARG A 79 6.56 -1.01 19.98
C ARG A 79 6.51 -2.32 20.77
N ILE A 80 7.31 -3.29 20.33
CA ILE A 80 7.38 -4.64 20.94
C ILE A 80 8.84 -4.96 21.26
N ARG A 81 9.12 -5.14 22.53
CA ARG A 81 10.48 -5.48 22.98
C ARG A 81 10.95 -6.82 22.45
N GLY A 82 12.23 -6.89 22.07
CA GLY A 82 12.88 -8.13 21.64
C GLY A 82 12.52 -8.62 20.24
N ARG A 83 11.87 -7.77 19.44
CA ARG A 83 11.49 -8.06 18.05
C ARG A 83 12.20 -7.08 17.12
N LEU A 84 12.41 -7.49 15.87
CA LEU A 84 13.04 -6.68 14.82
C LEU A 84 12.11 -6.56 13.62
N PRO A 85 12.18 -5.45 12.85
CA PRO A 85 11.49 -5.36 11.56
C PRO A 85 11.92 -6.51 10.62
N GLY A 86 11.08 -6.80 9.63
CA GLY A 86 11.48 -7.70 8.56
C GLY A 86 12.64 -7.13 7.75
N LEU A 87 13.37 -8.00 7.05
CA LEU A 87 14.52 -7.67 6.21
C LEU A 87 14.23 -8.04 4.76
N ALA A 88 14.52 -7.13 3.84
CA ALA A 88 14.59 -7.38 2.41
C ALA A 88 16.00 -7.15 1.88
N VAL A 89 16.54 -8.11 1.12
CA VAL A 89 17.78 -7.93 0.36
C VAL A 89 17.42 -7.82 -1.11
N LEU A 90 17.85 -6.74 -1.73
CA LEU A 90 17.59 -6.44 -3.14
C LEU A 90 18.86 -6.61 -3.94
N GLU A 91 18.81 -7.49 -4.94
CA GLU A 91 19.88 -7.69 -5.91
C GLU A 91 19.40 -7.26 -7.29
N THR A 92 20.28 -6.57 -8.02
CA THR A 92 20.04 -6.07 -9.38
C THR A 92 21.17 -6.52 -10.28
N ASP A 93 21.09 -7.74 -10.77
CA ASP A 93 22.00 -8.32 -11.76
C ASP A 93 21.27 -8.59 -13.10
N GLY A 94 20.69 -7.51 -13.67
CA GLY A 94 19.92 -7.57 -14.92
C GLY A 94 18.44 -7.92 -14.74
N ALA A 95 18.06 -8.67 -13.71
CA ALA A 95 16.69 -8.83 -13.24
C ALA A 95 16.65 -8.53 -11.74
N ARG A 96 15.65 -7.78 -11.30
CA ARG A 96 15.52 -7.47 -9.88
C ARG A 96 15.08 -8.70 -9.10
N HIS A 97 15.90 -9.17 -8.17
CA HIS A 97 15.56 -10.22 -7.23
C HIS A 97 15.45 -9.63 -5.82
N SER A 98 14.37 -9.96 -5.12
CA SER A 98 14.21 -9.63 -3.71
C SER A 98 14.17 -10.90 -2.86
N TYR A 99 14.92 -10.91 -1.78
CA TYR A 99 14.89 -11.94 -0.75
C TYR A 99 14.35 -11.32 0.53
N GLU A 100 13.26 -11.85 1.05
CA GLU A 100 12.57 -11.26 2.19
C GLU A 100 12.49 -12.24 3.36
N TRP A 101 12.89 -11.76 4.54
CA TRP A 101 12.78 -12.48 5.81
C TRP A 101 11.91 -11.66 6.76
N ARG A 102 10.71 -12.15 7.02
CA ARG A 102 9.80 -11.50 7.95
C ARG A 102 9.84 -12.12 9.34
N GLY A 103 10.26 -13.40 9.44
CA GLY A 103 10.46 -14.10 10.70
C GLY A 103 9.37 -13.81 11.72
N GLU A 104 9.80 -13.26 12.86
CA GLU A 104 8.97 -12.78 13.96
C GLU A 104 8.76 -11.26 13.93
N ALA A 105 8.72 -10.64 12.73
CA ALA A 105 8.49 -9.20 12.62
C ALA A 105 7.23 -8.78 13.39
N PRO A 106 7.30 -7.72 14.21
CA PRO A 106 6.22 -7.34 15.14
C PRO A 106 4.88 -7.07 14.47
N VAL A 107 4.91 -6.56 13.24
CA VAL A 107 3.72 -6.24 12.45
C VAL A 107 2.80 -7.46 12.22
N ARG A 108 3.35 -8.67 12.27
CA ARG A 108 2.59 -9.91 12.11
C ARG A 108 1.54 -10.11 13.21
N ASP A 109 1.83 -9.58 14.39
CA ASP A 109 0.98 -9.72 15.57
C ASP A 109 0.16 -8.44 15.84
N LEU A 110 0.20 -7.44 14.94
CA LEU A 110 -0.37 -6.10 15.16
C LEU A 110 -1.78 -6.14 15.75
N PHE A 111 -2.67 -6.97 15.20
CA PHE A 111 -4.04 -7.13 15.67
C PHE A 111 -4.20 -8.21 16.75
N GLU A 112 -3.10 -8.81 17.23
CA GLU A 112 -3.11 -9.78 18.31
C GLU A 112 -2.56 -9.22 19.62
N LEU A 113 -1.90 -8.05 19.56
CA LEU A 113 -1.39 -7.35 20.73
C LEU A 113 -2.50 -6.98 21.71
N PRO A 114 -2.20 -6.92 23.03
CA PRO A 114 -3.21 -6.60 24.06
C PRO A 114 -3.94 -5.27 23.82
N HIS A 115 -3.27 -4.32 23.17
CA HIS A 115 -3.80 -2.97 22.93
C HIS A 115 -4.33 -2.74 21.50
N TRP A 116 -4.62 -3.81 20.74
CA TRP A 116 -5.16 -3.67 19.39
C TRP A 116 -6.45 -2.83 19.31
N GLY A 117 -7.24 -2.78 20.39
CA GLY A 117 -8.42 -1.91 20.47
C GLY A 117 -8.11 -0.43 20.26
N ARG A 118 -6.95 0.05 20.69
CA ARG A 118 -6.49 1.43 20.43
C ARG A 118 -6.25 1.69 18.94
N LEU A 119 -5.79 0.66 18.21
CA LEU A 119 -5.64 0.76 16.76
C LEU A 119 -7.01 0.89 16.08
N ALA A 120 -8.01 0.12 16.53
CA ALA A 120 -9.36 0.20 16.00
C ALA A 120 -9.98 1.60 16.26
N GLU A 121 -9.76 2.17 17.44
CA GLU A 121 -10.16 3.54 17.77
C GLU A 121 -9.45 4.57 16.89
N GLY A 122 -8.12 4.45 16.69
CA GLY A 122 -7.34 5.34 15.84
C GLY A 122 -7.76 5.25 14.37
N LEU A 123 -8.01 4.05 13.87
CA LEU A 123 -8.52 3.82 12.52
C LEU A 123 -9.92 4.43 12.31
N ALA A 124 -10.77 4.43 13.35
CA ALA A 124 -12.10 5.03 13.30
C ALA A 124 -12.09 6.57 13.21
N GLN A 125 -10.97 7.22 13.53
CA GLN A 125 -10.79 8.67 13.39
C GLN A 125 -10.31 9.07 11.98
N ALA A 126 -9.90 8.10 11.16
CA ALA A 126 -9.47 8.37 9.80
C ALA A 126 -10.66 8.62 8.87
N LYS A 127 -10.47 9.43 7.85
CA LYS A 127 -11.42 9.58 6.74
C LYS A 127 -11.32 8.40 5.78
N LEU A 128 -10.11 7.82 5.67
CA LEU A 128 -9.79 6.73 4.78
C LEU A 128 -8.75 5.81 5.43
N VAL A 129 -8.92 4.50 5.24
CA VAL A 129 -7.94 3.47 5.61
C VAL A 129 -7.49 2.77 4.34
N TYR A 130 -6.16 2.67 4.15
CA TYR A 130 -5.53 1.94 3.06
C TYR A 130 -4.73 0.75 3.58
N PHE A 131 -4.78 -0.36 2.88
CA PHE A 131 -3.96 -1.54 3.10
C PHE A 131 -3.79 -2.35 1.80
N SER A 132 -2.92 -3.37 1.82
CA SER A 132 -2.62 -4.18 0.65
C SER A 132 -2.79 -5.68 0.90
N GLY A 133 -2.70 -6.46 -0.17
CA GLY A 133 -2.63 -7.92 -0.10
C GLY A 133 -1.38 -8.43 0.63
N ILE A 134 -0.26 -7.69 0.60
CA ILE A 134 0.92 -7.99 1.43
C ILE A 134 0.54 -7.90 2.90
N THR A 135 -0.14 -6.82 3.32
CA THR A 135 -0.64 -6.64 4.70
C THR A 135 -1.46 -7.84 5.15
N LEU A 136 -2.40 -8.31 4.32
CA LEU A 136 -3.23 -9.48 4.64
C LEU A 136 -2.40 -10.76 4.81
N SER A 137 -1.31 -10.92 4.06
CA SER A 137 -0.44 -12.11 4.13
C SER A 137 0.37 -12.22 5.42
N LEU A 138 0.51 -11.11 6.16
CA LEU A 138 1.30 -11.06 7.39
C LEU A 138 0.57 -11.70 8.57
N TYR A 139 -0.75 -11.54 8.64
CA TYR A 139 -1.52 -11.85 9.84
C TYR A 139 -1.87 -13.34 9.94
N SER A 140 -1.94 -13.81 11.18
CA SER A 140 -2.57 -15.08 11.52
C SER A 140 -4.09 -15.04 11.26
N ASN A 141 -4.76 -16.19 11.37
CA ASN A 141 -6.22 -16.21 11.25
C ASN A 141 -6.92 -15.36 12.33
N VAL A 142 -6.34 -15.29 13.54
CA VAL A 142 -6.88 -14.44 14.63
C VAL A 142 -6.69 -12.97 14.31
N GLY A 143 -5.47 -12.57 13.91
CA GLY A 143 -5.17 -11.20 13.51
C GLY A 143 -6.01 -10.75 12.32
N LEU A 144 -6.16 -11.60 11.29
CA LEU A 144 -7.05 -11.35 10.14
C LEU A 144 -8.50 -11.15 10.57
N GLY A 145 -9.04 -12.03 11.41
CA GLY A 145 -10.41 -11.91 11.88
C GLY A 145 -10.67 -10.58 12.59
N ARG A 146 -9.75 -10.16 13.48
CA ARG A 146 -9.84 -8.88 14.19
C ARG A 146 -9.67 -7.68 13.25
N PHE A 147 -8.73 -7.74 12.31
CA PHE A 147 -8.55 -6.69 11.31
C PHE A 147 -9.77 -6.51 10.43
N LEU A 148 -10.30 -7.60 9.87
CA LEU A 148 -11.49 -7.55 9.00
C LEU A 148 -12.74 -7.07 9.76
N ALA A 149 -12.92 -7.48 11.02
CA ALA A 149 -14.00 -6.98 11.88
C ALA A 149 -13.82 -5.46 12.17
N THR A 150 -12.58 -5.01 12.36
CA THR A 150 -12.29 -3.58 12.51
C THR A 150 -12.65 -2.81 11.26
N LEU A 151 -12.25 -3.28 10.06
CA LEU A 151 -12.60 -2.64 8.78
C LEU A 151 -14.12 -2.51 8.61
N GLU A 152 -14.87 -3.57 8.94
CA GLU A 152 -16.33 -3.55 8.88
C GLU A 152 -16.93 -2.52 9.83
N ALA A 153 -16.46 -2.49 11.08
CA ALA A 153 -16.95 -1.56 12.09
C ALA A 153 -16.67 -0.09 11.75
N ILE A 154 -15.48 0.23 11.24
CA ILE A 154 -15.12 1.62 10.87
C ILE A 154 -15.82 2.05 9.57
N ARG A 155 -15.97 1.13 8.60
CA ARG A 155 -16.73 1.39 7.37
C ARG A 155 -18.18 1.75 7.68
N ALA A 156 -18.82 1.05 8.63
CA ALA A 156 -20.16 1.38 9.10
C ALA A 156 -20.25 2.78 9.73
N LYS A 157 -19.14 3.36 10.18
CA LYS A 157 -19.03 4.75 10.67
C LYS A 157 -18.67 5.76 9.55
N GLY A 158 -18.59 5.32 8.29
CA GLY A 158 -18.32 6.19 7.14
C GLY A 158 -16.85 6.32 6.74
N VAL A 159 -15.94 5.59 7.40
CA VAL A 159 -14.53 5.53 6.97
C VAL A 159 -14.44 4.80 5.64
N LYS A 160 -13.76 5.38 4.65
CA LYS A 160 -13.54 4.75 3.35
C LYS A 160 -12.43 3.72 3.41
N ILE A 161 -12.65 2.57 2.81
CA ILE A 161 -11.67 1.47 2.76
C ILE A 161 -11.11 1.36 1.35
N VAL A 162 -9.78 1.51 1.24
CA VAL A 162 -9.04 1.42 -0.03
C VAL A 162 -8.07 0.24 0.02
N PHE A 163 -8.06 -0.56 -1.03
CA PHE A 163 -7.29 -1.79 -1.10
C PHE A 163 -6.52 -1.92 -2.41
N ASP A 164 -5.25 -2.27 -2.32
CA ASP A 164 -4.44 -2.75 -3.44
C ASP A 164 -4.22 -4.26 -3.29
N GLY A 165 -4.58 -5.03 -4.30
CA GLY A 165 -4.34 -6.47 -4.33
C GLY A 165 -2.89 -6.83 -4.06
N ASN A 166 -1.95 -6.15 -4.73
CA ASN A 166 -0.50 -6.28 -4.54
C ASN A 166 -0.08 -7.70 -4.16
N PHE A 167 -0.54 -8.68 -4.96
CA PHE A 167 -0.41 -10.09 -4.64
C PHE A 167 1.03 -10.56 -4.78
N ARG A 168 1.57 -11.17 -3.73
CA ARG A 168 2.92 -11.75 -3.72
C ARG A 168 2.84 -13.22 -3.29
N PRO A 169 2.97 -14.18 -4.24
CA PRO A 169 2.81 -15.62 -3.95
C PRO A 169 3.65 -16.11 -2.76
N ARG A 170 4.87 -15.57 -2.59
CA ARG A 170 5.77 -15.93 -1.48
C ARG A 170 5.18 -15.60 -0.11
N GLY A 171 4.47 -14.48 0.03
CA GLY A 171 3.79 -14.08 1.28
C GLY A 171 2.74 -15.11 1.71
N TRP A 172 2.14 -15.80 0.75
CA TRP A 172 1.12 -16.82 0.95
C TRP A 172 1.67 -18.25 0.97
N ARG A 173 3.01 -18.43 0.95
CA ARG A 173 3.69 -19.74 0.91
C ARG A 173 3.19 -20.65 -0.22
N GLY A 174 2.75 -20.08 -1.34
CA GLY A 174 2.18 -20.80 -2.48
C GLY A 174 0.73 -21.29 -2.28
N ASP A 175 0.11 -21.02 -1.13
CA ASP A 175 -1.29 -21.39 -0.88
C ASP A 175 -2.24 -20.37 -1.50
N LEU A 176 -2.54 -20.57 -2.79
CA LEU A 176 -3.48 -19.73 -3.55
C LEU A 176 -4.91 -19.84 -3.02
N SER A 177 -5.30 -21.00 -2.47
CA SER A 177 -6.65 -21.20 -1.93
C SER A 177 -6.87 -20.31 -0.71
N ARG A 178 -5.89 -20.30 0.22
CA ARG A 178 -5.92 -19.41 1.38
C ARG A 178 -5.90 -17.95 0.95
N ALA A 179 -5.02 -17.58 0.01
CA ALA A 179 -4.94 -16.21 -0.50
C ALA A 179 -6.30 -15.74 -1.03
N ARG A 180 -6.92 -16.53 -1.92
CA ARG A 180 -8.25 -16.22 -2.49
C ARG A 180 -9.32 -16.07 -1.42
N THR A 181 -9.35 -16.98 -0.44
CA THR A 181 -10.32 -16.92 0.67
C THR A 181 -10.19 -15.61 1.45
N VAL A 182 -8.95 -15.23 1.83
CA VAL A 182 -8.70 -14.00 2.60
C VAL A 182 -9.01 -12.76 1.78
N PHE A 183 -8.63 -12.74 0.48
CA PHE A 183 -8.96 -11.63 -0.42
C PHE A 183 -10.47 -11.46 -0.57
N ILE A 184 -11.24 -12.55 -0.75
CA ILE A 184 -12.71 -12.50 -0.82
C ILE A 184 -13.28 -11.81 0.41
N GLU A 185 -12.81 -12.19 1.60
CA GLU A 185 -13.29 -11.60 2.85
C GLU A 185 -12.90 -10.12 2.98
N ALA A 186 -11.72 -9.73 2.52
CA ALA A 186 -11.30 -8.33 2.49
C ALA A 186 -12.12 -7.51 1.48
N LEU A 187 -12.30 -8.01 0.25
CA LEU A 187 -13.00 -7.32 -0.84
C LEU A 187 -14.46 -6.97 -0.51
N LYS A 188 -15.13 -7.76 0.32
CA LYS A 188 -16.50 -7.45 0.82
C LYS A 188 -16.56 -6.13 1.63
N ARG A 189 -15.43 -5.61 2.08
CA ARG A 189 -15.30 -4.43 2.95
C ARG A 189 -14.66 -3.23 2.26
N VAL A 190 -14.30 -3.38 0.98
CA VAL A 190 -13.59 -2.37 0.19
C VAL A 190 -14.57 -1.43 -0.50
N ASP A 191 -14.26 -0.13 -0.49
CA ASP A 191 -14.99 0.92 -1.23
C ASP A 191 -14.27 1.27 -2.55
N ILE A 192 -12.92 1.28 -2.52
CA ILE A 192 -12.06 1.61 -3.67
C ILE A 192 -11.01 0.53 -3.82
N ALA A 193 -10.91 -0.07 -5.00
CA ALA A 193 -9.88 -1.06 -5.32
C ALA A 193 -8.90 -0.51 -6.36
N LEU A 194 -7.59 -0.68 -6.08
CA LEU A 194 -6.49 -0.20 -6.91
C LEU A 194 -5.56 -1.37 -7.33
N PRO A 195 -6.08 -2.47 -7.90
CA PRO A 195 -5.27 -3.63 -8.23
C PRO A 195 -4.32 -3.38 -9.41
N THR A 196 -3.30 -4.25 -9.52
CA THR A 196 -2.47 -4.38 -10.72
C THR A 196 -2.92 -5.61 -11.50
N TYR A 197 -3.15 -5.48 -12.81
CA TYR A 197 -3.70 -6.56 -13.64
C TYR A 197 -2.86 -7.85 -13.57
N ASP A 198 -1.52 -7.74 -13.67
CA ASP A 198 -0.65 -8.91 -13.63
C ASP A 198 -0.81 -9.70 -12.32
N ASP A 199 -0.96 -9.01 -11.18
CA ASP A 199 -1.17 -9.64 -9.87
C ASP A 199 -2.53 -10.36 -9.83
N GLU A 200 -3.56 -9.76 -10.40
CA GLU A 200 -4.92 -10.33 -10.47
C GLU A 200 -4.98 -11.54 -11.42
N ALA A 201 -4.30 -11.46 -12.57
CA ALA A 201 -4.17 -12.59 -13.48
C ALA A 201 -3.48 -13.78 -12.82
N VAL A 202 -2.42 -13.54 -12.02
CA VAL A 202 -1.73 -14.61 -11.27
C VAL A 202 -2.61 -15.20 -10.17
N LEU A 203 -3.31 -14.37 -9.39
CA LEU A 203 -4.12 -14.86 -8.26
C LEU A 203 -5.41 -15.52 -8.73
N TRP A 204 -6.12 -14.92 -9.68
CA TRP A 204 -7.49 -15.31 -10.05
C TRP A 204 -7.60 -15.99 -11.40
N GLY A 205 -6.61 -15.80 -12.28
CA GLY A 205 -6.66 -16.24 -13.67
C GLY A 205 -7.50 -15.31 -14.56
N ASP A 206 -7.67 -14.05 -14.17
CA ASP A 206 -8.42 -13.06 -14.94
C ASP A 206 -7.76 -12.91 -16.33
N PRO A 207 -8.50 -13.10 -17.45
CA PRO A 207 -7.92 -13.05 -18.80
C PRO A 207 -7.70 -11.62 -19.31
N SER A 208 -8.27 -10.61 -18.66
CA SER A 208 -8.14 -9.20 -19.05
C SER A 208 -8.45 -8.26 -17.87
N PRO A 209 -8.06 -6.97 -17.97
CA PRO A 209 -8.46 -5.95 -16.99
C PRO A 209 -9.98 -5.83 -16.82
N GLU A 210 -10.76 -6.04 -17.88
CA GLU A 210 -12.23 -6.02 -17.83
C GLU A 210 -12.79 -7.18 -16.99
N ALA A 211 -12.17 -8.35 -17.07
CA ALA A 211 -12.54 -9.49 -16.23
C ALA A 211 -12.25 -9.19 -14.74
N THR A 212 -11.11 -8.55 -14.45
CA THR A 212 -10.80 -8.06 -13.11
C THR A 212 -11.86 -7.07 -12.61
N VAL A 213 -12.24 -6.08 -13.41
CA VAL A 213 -13.30 -5.13 -13.07
C VAL A 213 -14.61 -5.86 -12.78
N ALA A 214 -15.05 -6.75 -13.68
CA ALA A 214 -16.32 -7.49 -13.53
C ALA A 214 -16.33 -8.31 -12.22
N ARG A 215 -15.23 -9.00 -11.90
CA ARG A 215 -15.09 -9.77 -10.66
C ARG A 215 -15.15 -8.88 -9.43
N LEU A 216 -14.45 -7.73 -9.43
CA LEU A 216 -14.44 -6.81 -8.30
C LEU A 216 -15.81 -6.12 -8.11
N GLN A 217 -16.50 -5.77 -9.20
CA GLN A 217 -17.86 -5.23 -9.13
C GLN A 217 -18.85 -6.22 -8.50
N ALA A 218 -18.64 -7.53 -8.65
CA ALA A 218 -19.49 -8.54 -8.01
C ALA A 218 -19.42 -8.51 -6.46
N PHE A 219 -18.37 -7.90 -5.88
CA PHE A 219 -18.28 -7.63 -4.44
C PHE A 219 -18.94 -6.30 -4.03
N GLY A 220 -19.52 -5.56 -4.96
CA GLY A 220 -20.16 -4.27 -4.69
C GLY A 220 -19.17 -3.10 -4.61
N ILE A 221 -17.92 -3.26 -5.09
CA ILE A 221 -16.93 -2.19 -5.09
C ILE A 221 -17.32 -1.15 -6.14
N ALA A 222 -17.55 0.08 -5.70
CA ALA A 222 -18.08 1.15 -6.54
C ALA A 222 -17.03 1.88 -7.38
N GLU A 223 -15.77 1.83 -6.98
CA GLU A 223 -14.66 2.53 -7.64
C GLU A 223 -13.46 1.59 -7.76
N ILE A 224 -13.06 1.29 -8.99
CA ILE A 224 -12.01 0.32 -9.30
C ILE A 224 -11.07 0.92 -10.34
N VAL A 225 -9.76 0.89 -10.08
CA VAL A 225 -8.74 1.29 -11.05
C VAL A 225 -7.75 0.16 -11.22
N VAL A 226 -7.85 -0.56 -12.32
CA VAL A 226 -6.92 -1.64 -12.67
C VAL A 226 -5.71 -1.04 -13.35
N LYS A 227 -4.59 -1.01 -12.64
CA LYS A 227 -3.28 -0.60 -13.17
C LYS A 227 -2.78 -1.65 -14.16
N ASN A 228 -2.21 -1.23 -15.30
CA ASN A 228 -1.79 -2.13 -16.37
C ASN A 228 -0.39 -1.76 -16.93
N GLY A 229 0.58 -1.60 -16.03
CA GLY A 229 1.96 -1.26 -16.38
C GLY A 229 2.07 -0.01 -17.27
N PRO A 230 2.74 -0.11 -18.44
CA PRO A 230 2.86 1.00 -19.39
C PRO A 230 1.60 1.24 -20.23
N SER A 231 0.60 0.37 -20.12
CA SER A 231 -0.67 0.49 -20.83
C SER A 231 -1.66 1.36 -20.04
N SER A 232 -2.76 1.76 -20.69
CA SER A 232 -3.84 2.50 -20.04
C SER A 232 -4.38 1.74 -18.83
N ALA A 233 -4.63 2.45 -17.72
CA ALA A 233 -5.39 1.90 -16.62
C ALA A 233 -6.88 1.79 -16.99
N LEU A 234 -7.56 0.76 -16.51
CA LEU A 234 -9.00 0.60 -16.68
C LEU A 234 -9.70 1.10 -15.41
N LEU A 235 -10.44 2.20 -15.55
CA LEU A 235 -11.24 2.78 -14.48
C LEU A 235 -12.70 2.36 -14.61
N ALA A 236 -13.29 1.86 -13.53
CA ALA A 236 -14.73 1.64 -13.41
C ALA A 236 -15.27 2.42 -12.21
N ALA A 237 -16.11 3.41 -12.44
CA ALA A 237 -16.73 4.25 -11.41
C ALA A 237 -18.04 4.85 -11.90
N GLY A 238 -19.02 5.00 -10.98
CA GLY A 238 -20.32 5.63 -11.29
C GLY A 238 -21.09 4.94 -12.43
N GLY A 239 -20.96 3.63 -12.57
CA GLY A 239 -21.61 2.83 -13.63
C GLY A 239 -20.97 2.96 -15.01
N LYS A 240 -19.82 3.61 -15.13
CA LYS A 240 -19.05 3.77 -16.37
C LYS A 240 -17.71 3.08 -16.25
N THR A 241 -17.22 2.56 -17.38
CA THR A 241 -15.87 2.01 -17.53
C THR A 241 -15.15 2.74 -18.64
N GLU A 242 -13.94 3.22 -18.37
CA GLU A 242 -13.14 3.99 -19.32
C GLU A 242 -11.64 3.70 -19.18
N LEU A 243 -10.91 3.79 -20.28
CA LEU A 243 -9.46 3.69 -20.31
C LEU A 243 -8.83 5.05 -20.00
N ILE A 244 -7.92 5.07 -19.02
CA ILE A 244 -7.16 6.26 -18.66
C ILE A 244 -5.75 6.08 -19.21
N PRO A 245 -5.36 6.83 -20.24
CA PRO A 245 -4.07 6.67 -20.89
C PRO A 245 -2.92 7.11 -19.99
N VAL A 246 -1.78 6.44 -20.14
CA VAL A 246 -0.51 6.90 -19.55
C VAL A 246 -0.09 8.16 -20.31
N PRO A 247 0.04 9.32 -19.66
CA PRO A 247 0.32 10.59 -20.37
C PRO A 247 1.69 10.59 -21.03
N GLU A 248 2.66 9.88 -20.47
CA GLU A 248 4.01 9.74 -21.02
C GLU A 248 4.55 8.36 -20.68
N VAL A 249 4.87 7.57 -21.68
CA VAL A 249 5.52 6.27 -21.50
C VAL A 249 7.02 6.50 -21.31
N VAL A 250 7.53 6.12 -20.14
CA VAL A 250 8.92 6.32 -19.74
C VAL A 250 9.63 4.98 -19.68
N VAL A 251 10.88 4.90 -20.16
CA VAL A 251 11.75 3.76 -19.88
C VAL A 251 12.16 3.81 -18.41
N PRO A 252 11.80 2.82 -17.58
CA PRO A 252 12.05 2.88 -16.16
C PRO A 252 13.54 2.73 -15.84
N VAL A 253 14.04 3.57 -14.93
CA VAL A 253 15.33 3.36 -14.24
C VAL A 253 15.15 2.27 -13.18
N ASP A 254 14.03 2.31 -12.47
CA ASP A 254 13.60 1.29 -11.49
C ASP A 254 12.08 1.33 -11.38
N SER A 255 11.40 0.22 -11.60
CA SER A 255 9.93 0.13 -11.52
C SER A 255 9.38 -0.02 -10.09
N THR A 256 10.26 -0.04 -9.09
CA THR A 256 9.86 -0.18 -7.68
C THR A 256 8.96 0.95 -7.26
N ALA A 257 7.92 0.60 -6.50
CA ALA A 257 6.95 1.54 -5.94
C ALA A 257 6.17 2.39 -6.97
N ALA A 258 6.21 2.03 -8.28
CA ALA A 258 5.36 2.69 -9.28
C ALA A 258 3.87 2.60 -8.89
N GLY A 259 3.42 1.40 -8.51
CA GLY A 259 2.06 1.16 -8.01
C GLY A 259 1.76 1.93 -6.73
N ASP A 260 2.72 2.01 -5.82
CA ASP A 260 2.56 2.73 -4.55
C ASP A 260 2.41 4.24 -4.78
N GLY A 261 3.24 4.81 -5.68
CA GLY A 261 3.12 6.20 -6.11
C GLY A 261 1.78 6.48 -6.80
N PHE A 262 1.35 5.57 -7.69
CA PHE A 262 0.03 5.64 -8.31
C PHE A 262 -1.08 5.71 -7.26
N ASN A 263 -1.08 4.76 -6.31
CA ASN A 263 -2.09 4.67 -5.27
C ASN A 263 -2.12 5.93 -4.39
N ALA A 264 -0.96 6.44 -4.00
CA ALA A 264 -0.85 7.67 -3.20
C ALA A 264 -1.43 8.88 -3.92
N ALA A 265 -1.06 9.11 -5.18
CA ALA A 265 -1.59 10.24 -5.95
C ALA A 265 -3.08 10.10 -6.25
N TYR A 266 -3.55 8.88 -6.52
CA TYR A 266 -4.98 8.62 -6.68
C TYR A 266 -5.76 9.01 -5.43
N ILE A 267 -5.35 8.50 -4.27
CA ILE A 267 -5.98 8.79 -2.98
C ILE A 267 -5.95 10.30 -2.69
N ALA A 268 -4.80 10.95 -2.88
CA ALA A 268 -4.66 12.39 -2.64
C ALA A 268 -5.62 13.22 -3.50
N ALA A 269 -5.71 12.93 -4.80
CA ALA A 269 -6.61 13.62 -5.73
C ALA A 269 -8.08 13.37 -5.37
N ARG A 270 -8.45 12.12 -5.00
CA ARG A 270 -9.81 11.80 -4.55
C ARG A 270 -10.19 12.53 -3.25
N LEU A 271 -9.25 12.69 -2.33
CA LEU A 271 -9.45 13.49 -1.10
C LEU A 271 -9.59 14.98 -1.37
N ALA A 272 -8.92 15.48 -2.40
CA ALA A 272 -9.07 16.87 -2.90
C ALA A 272 -10.39 17.12 -3.65
N GLY A 273 -11.21 16.06 -3.87
CA GLY A 273 -12.49 16.15 -4.56
C GLY A 273 -12.41 15.98 -6.09
N GLU A 274 -11.24 15.63 -6.61
CA GLU A 274 -11.07 15.33 -8.04
C GLU A 274 -11.95 14.14 -8.45
N ARG A 275 -12.48 14.16 -9.68
CA ARG A 275 -13.23 13.02 -10.22
C ARG A 275 -12.30 11.85 -10.52
N PRO A 276 -12.78 10.59 -10.48
CA PRO A 276 -11.96 9.41 -10.67
C PRO A 276 -11.04 9.44 -11.91
N PRO A 277 -11.47 9.91 -13.11
CA PRO A 277 -10.58 10.01 -14.27
C PRO A 277 -9.41 10.98 -14.09
N GLN A 278 -9.65 12.15 -13.47
CA GLN A 278 -8.62 13.13 -13.17
C GLN A 278 -7.63 12.59 -12.13
N ALA A 279 -8.15 11.93 -11.10
CA ALA A 279 -7.33 11.27 -10.08
C ALA A 279 -6.42 10.19 -10.69
N ALA A 280 -6.94 9.36 -11.60
CA ALA A 280 -6.14 8.35 -12.30
C ALA A 280 -5.07 8.97 -13.21
N GLY A 281 -5.37 10.11 -13.87
CA GLY A 281 -4.38 10.88 -14.62
C GLY A 281 -3.26 11.44 -13.74
N ALA A 282 -3.58 11.98 -12.56
CA ALA A 282 -2.59 12.41 -11.57
C ALA A 282 -1.75 11.22 -11.05
N ALA A 283 -2.38 10.07 -10.82
CA ALA A 283 -1.74 8.85 -10.39
C ALA A 283 -0.70 8.34 -11.41
N HIS A 284 -1.03 8.35 -12.71
CA HIS A 284 -0.07 8.02 -13.77
C HIS A 284 1.13 8.96 -13.80
N ARG A 285 0.92 10.28 -13.60
CA ARG A 285 2.02 11.25 -13.56
C ARG A 285 3.00 10.96 -12.43
N LEU A 286 2.50 10.71 -11.20
CA LEU A 286 3.38 10.40 -10.08
C LEU A 286 4.10 9.05 -10.28
N ALA A 287 3.39 8.01 -10.74
CA ALA A 287 4.02 6.73 -11.07
C ALA A 287 5.14 6.89 -12.10
N GLY A 288 4.92 7.69 -13.15
CA GLY A 288 5.93 8.03 -14.16
C GLY A 288 7.14 8.79 -13.61
N GLN A 289 6.96 9.61 -12.56
CA GLN A 289 8.07 10.26 -11.86
C GLN A 289 8.85 9.26 -10.99
N VAL A 290 8.16 8.41 -10.24
CA VAL A 290 8.78 7.40 -9.37
C VAL A 290 9.74 6.52 -10.14
N ILE A 291 9.33 5.97 -11.28
CA ILE A 291 10.15 5.03 -12.08
C ILE A 291 11.40 5.66 -12.73
N ARG A 292 11.56 6.97 -12.69
CA ARG A 292 12.76 7.68 -13.16
C ARG A 292 13.89 7.67 -12.12
N HIS A 293 13.64 7.16 -10.92
CA HIS A 293 14.57 7.13 -9.80
C HIS A 293 14.85 5.70 -9.34
N ARG A 294 16.01 5.49 -8.72
CA ARG A 294 16.35 4.21 -8.10
C ARG A 294 15.74 4.10 -6.70
N GLY A 295 15.23 2.93 -6.38
CA GLY A 295 14.62 2.62 -5.08
C GLY A 295 13.15 3.05 -4.99
N ALA A 296 12.51 2.69 -3.88
CA ALA A 296 11.09 2.90 -3.69
C ALA A 296 10.68 4.36 -3.44
N LEU A 297 11.57 5.14 -2.82
CA LEU A 297 11.31 6.53 -2.46
C LEU A 297 12.24 7.45 -3.28
N MET A 298 11.66 8.21 -4.19
CA MET A 298 12.41 9.22 -4.93
C MET A 298 12.89 10.35 -4.01
N PRO A 299 13.94 11.12 -4.39
CA PRO A 299 14.39 12.26 -3.60
C PRO A 299 13.25 13.23 -3.30
N ARG A 300 13.20 13.77 -2.07
CA ARG A 300 12.12 14.67 -1.62
C ARG A 300 11.99 15.93 -2.50
N THR A 301 13.13 16.41 -3.05
CA THR A 301 13.19 17.56 -3.96
C THR A 301 12.60 17.29 -5.35
N ALA A 302 12.38 16.02 -5.71
CA ALA A 302 11.83 15.63 -7.02
C ALA A 302 10.30 15.48 -7.01
N VAL A 303 9.64 15.57 -5.84
CA VAL A 303 8.19 15.37 -5.72
C VAL A 303 7.45 16.67 -6.03
N ALA A 304 6.81 16.74 -7.20
CA ALA A 304 5.75 17.71 -7.49
C ALA A 304 4.42 16.94 -7.53
N ILE A 305 3.73 16.85 -6.39
CA ILE A 305 2.34 16.39 -6.34
C ILE A 305 1.45 17.61 -6.48
N HIS A 306 1.03 17.89 -7.71
CA HIS A 306 0.06 18.93 -8.05
C HIS A 306 -1.12 18.31 -8.77
#